data_b9b7d8b937750e904ae426367456874a
#
_entry.id   b9b7d8b937750e904ae426367456874a
#
_cell.length_a   1.000
_cell.length_b   1.000
_cell.length_c   1.000
_cell.angle_alpha   90.00
_cell.angle_beta   90.00
_cell.angle_gamma   90.00
#
_symmetry.space_group_name_H-M   'P 1'
#
loop_
_entity.id
_entity.type
_entity.pdbx_description
1 polymer ?
#
loop_
_entity_poly.entity_id
_entity_poly.type
_entity_poly.pdbx_seq_one_letter_code
_entity_poly.pdbx_strand_id
1 'polypeptide(L)' 'MLEIRTTETDTSAKIIVIGVGGAGNNAVNRMIDENIGGVEFIGVNTDKQALQLCKAPTLIQIGEKLTK' A
#
# COMPACT_ATOMS: atom_id res chain seq x y z
N MET A 1 -5.92 7.21 -0.33
CA MET A 1 -5.81 6.99 -1.77
C MET A 1 -5.14 5.65 -2.05
N LEU A 2 -5.61 4.97 -3.06
CA LEU A 2 -5.04 3.70 -3.45
C LEU A 2 -4.43 3.84 -4.83
N GLU A 3 -3.17 3.42 -4.96
CA GLU A 3 -2.50 3.39 -6.24
C GLU A 3 -2.10 1.97 -6.56
N ILE A 4 -2.23 1.62 -7.81
CA ILE A 4 -1.81 0.32 -8.29
C ILE A 4 -0.76 0.56 -9.37
N ARG A 5 0.40 -0.03 -9.19
CA ARG A 5 1.48 0.09 -10.13
C ARG A 5 1.90 -1.28 -10.61
N THR A 6 2.29 -1.34 -11.86
CA THR A 6 2.83 -2.56 -12.41
C THR A 6 4.25 -2.30 -12.87
N THR A 7 5.10 -3.27 -12.62
CA THR A 7 6.45 -3.24 -13.15
C THR A 7 6.65 -4.49 -13.97
N GLU A 8 7.42 -4.35 -15.02
CA GLU A 8 7.73 -5.49 -15.87
C GLU A 8 9.23 -5.71 -15.88
N THR A 9 9.60 -6.94 -15.73
CA THR A 9 10.98 -7.34 -15.90
C THR A 9 11.08 -8.21 -17.14
N ASP A 10 12.27 -8.70 -17.39
CA ASP A 10 12.47 -9.52 -18.59
C ASP A 10 11.56 -10.71 -18.64
N THR A 11 11.24 -11.28 -17.49
CA THR A 11 10.52 -12.54 -17.46
C THR A 11 9.19 -12.49 -16.76
N SER A 12 8.87 -11.39 -16.09
CA SER A 12 7.62 -11.37 -15.34
C SER A 12 7.17 -9.93 -15.10
N ALA A 13 5.91 -9.81 -14.76
CA ALA A 13 5.32 -8.54 -14.35
C ALA A 13 5.03 -8.62 -12.86
N LYS A 14 5.17 -7.50 -12.19
CA LYS A 14 4.87 -7.41 -10.77
C LYS A 14 3.86 -6.30 -10.55
N ILE A 15 2.87 -6.58 -9.73
CA ILE A 15 1.85 -5.60 -9.38
C ILE A 15 2.13 -5.13 -7.97
N ILE A 16 2.21 -3.82 -7.80
CA ILE A 16 2.43 -3.21 -6.49
C ILE A 16 1.23 -2.33 -6.19
N VAL A 17 0.60 -2.58 -5.05
CA VAL A 17 -0.55 -1.80 -4.61
C VAL A 17 -0.10 -0.93 -3.45
N ILE A 18 -0.26 0.37 -3.61
CA ILE A 18 0.18 1.34 -2.63
C ILE A 18 -1.04 2.03 -2.04
N GLY A 19 -1.24 1.87 -0.75
CA GLY A 19 -2.32 2.56 -0.05
C GLY A 19 -1.78 3.81 0.62
N VAL A 20 -2.38 4.96 0.33
CA VAL A 20 -1.96 6.22 0.87
C VAL A 20 -3.07 6.79 1.72
N GLY A 21 -2.75 7.14 2.96
CA GLY A 21 -3.73 7.69 3.89
C GLY A 21 -4.63 6.61 4.46
N GLY A 22 -5.60 7.03 5.25
CA GLY A 22 -6.47 6.08 5.93
C GLY A 22 -7.31 5.25 4.99
N ALA A 23 -7.93 5.90 4.00
CA ALA A 23 -8.80 5.17 3.08
C ALA A 23 -8.01 4.22 2.21
N GLY A 24 -6.83 4.66 1.74
CA GLY A 24 -5.99 3.79 0.91
C GLY A 24 -5.50 2.58 1.67
N ASN A 25 -5.07 2.77 2.92
CA ASN A 25 -4.60 1.66 3.71
C ASN A 25 -5.72 0.72 4.10
N ASN A 26 -6.93 1.25 4.30
CA ASN A 26 -8.07 0.39 4.55
C ASN A 26 -8.35 -0.50 3.35
N ALA A 27 -8.26 0.06 2.15
CA ALA A 27 -8.44 -0.73 0.94
C ALA A 27 -7.37 -1.81 0.82
N VAL A 28 -6.12 -1.47 1.17
CA VAL A 28 -5.04 -2.44 1.15
C VAL A 28 -5.33 -3.58 2.11
N ASN A 29 -5.79 -3.26 3.32
CA ASN A 29 -6.10 -4.30 4.30
C ASN A 29 -7.15 -5.26 3.77
N ARG A 30 -8.15 -4.73 3.10
CA ARG A 30 -9.22 -5.56 2.56
C ARG A 30 -8.69 -6.46 1.45
N MET A 31 -7.80 -5.94 0.62
CA MET A 31 -7.22 -6.77 -0.44
C MET A 31 -6.35 -7.86 0.15
N ILE A 32 -5.62 -7.56 1.22
CA ILE A 32 -4.81 -8.58 1.89
C ILE A 32 -5.71 -9.66 2.46
N ASP A 33 -6.82 -9.26 3.06
CA ASP A 33 -7.76 -10.22 3.61
C ASP A 33 -8.35 -11.13 2.54
N GLU A 34 -8.43 -10.63 1.30
CA GLU A 34 -8.90 -11.46 0.19
C GLU A 34 -7.85 -12.44 -0.28
N ASN A 35 -6.67 -12.36 0.28
CA ASN A 35 -5.60 -13.31 -0.01
C ASN A 35 -5.22 -13.32 -1.48
N ILE A 36 -5.02 -12.13 -2.03
CA ILE A 36 -4.64 -11.99 -3.42
C ILE A 36 -3.16 -12.29 -3.57
N GLY A 37 -2.82 -13.25 -4.42
CA GLY A 37 -1.44 -13.65 -4.62
C GLY A 37 -0.78 -12.86 -5.73
N GLY A 38 0.56 -12.88 -5.73
CA GLY A 38 1.34 -12.25 -6.80
C GLY A 38 1.34 -10.75 -6.75
N VAL A 39 0.99 -10.16 -5.62
CA VAL A 39 0.88 -8.71 -5.47
C VAL A 39 1.67 -8.30 -4.24
N GLU A 40 2.39 -7.18 -4.34
CA GLU A 40 3.03 -6.57 -3.19
C GLU A 40 2.19 -5.43 -2.68
N PHE A 41 2.14 -5.28 -1.37
CA PHE A 41 1.36 -4.23 -0.75
C PHE A 41 2.27 -3.29 0.04
N ILE A 42 2.02 -2.00 -0.10
CA ILE A 42 2.77 -0.96 0.60
C ILE A 42 1.77 -0.01 1.23
N GLY A 43 1.92 0.25 2.53
CA GLY A 43 1.10 1.22 3.22
C GLY A 43 1.88 2.50 3.47
N VAL A 44 1.30 3.63 3.13
CA VAL A 44 1.92 4.94 3.28
C VAL A 44 0.99 5.84 4.06
N ASN A 45 1.51 6.52 5.07
CA ASN A 45 0.70 7.44 5.84
C ASN A 45 1.60 8.43 6.54
N THR A 46 1.04 9.57 6.91
CA THR A 46 1.72 10.53 7.76
C THR A 46 1.58 10.14 9.23
N ASP A 47 0.53 9.41 9.57
CA ASP A 47 0.20 9.06 10.93
C ASP A 47 0.77 7.67 11.25
N LYS A 48 1.77 7.66 12.12
CA LYS A 48 2.43 6.42 12.49
C LYS A 48 1.46 5.44 13.15
N GLN A 49 0.53 5.95 13.94
CA GLN A 49 -0.42 5.06 14.61
C GLN A 49 -1.35 4.39 13.61
N ALA A 50 -1.73 5.12 12.57
CA ALA A 50 -2.56 4.53 11.54
C ALA A 50 -1.82 3.43 10.79
N LEU A 51 -0.51 3.59 10.61
CA LEU A 51 0.28 2.57 9.95
C LEU A 51 0.32 1.28 10.75
N GLN A 52 0.25 1.38 12.08
CA GLN A 52 0.26 0.17 12.89
C GLN A 52 -0.96 -0.70 12.66
N LEU A 53 -2.02 -0.14 12.11
CA LEU A 53 -3.22 -0.89 11.79
C LEU A 53 -3.18 -1.45 10.37
N CYS A 54 -2.19 -1.11 9.60
CA CYS A 54 -2.08 -1.55 8.22
C CYS A 54 -1.41 -2.92 8.19
N LYS A 55 -1.97 -3.82 7.41
CA LYS A 55 -1.48 -5.18 7.32
C LYS A 55 -0.41 -5.37 6.26
N ALA A 56 -0.09 -4.32 5.52
CA ALA A 56 0.90 -4.44 4.46
C ALA A 56 2.27 -4.80 5.05
N PRO A 57 3.04 -5.61 4.36
CA PRO A 57 4.37 -5.99 4.84
C PRO A 57 5.37 -4.85 4.78
N THR A 58 5.11 -3.85 3.95
CA THR A 58 5.98 -2.68 3.86
C THR A 58 5.18 -1.46 4.25
N LEU A 59 5.70 -0.70 5.21
CA LEU A 59 5.04 0.50 5.70
C LEU A 59 6.01 1.66 5.58
N ILE A 60 5.52 2.78 5.07
CA ILE A 60 6.33 3.98 4.88
C ILE A 60 5.63 5.14 5.55
N GLN A 61 6.30 5.76 6.51
CA GLN A 61 5.80 6.98 7.12
C GLN A 61 6.40 8.16 6.38
N ILE A 62 5.54 9.04 5.89
CA ILE A 62 5.99 10.21 5.13
C ILE A 62 5.78 11.47 5.97
N GLY A 63 6.25 12.58 5.45
CA GLY A 63 6.13 13.85 6.13
C GLY A 63 4.68 14.21 6.37
N GLU A 64 4.46 15.22 7.20
CA GLU A 64 3.11 15.46 7.67
C GLU A 64 2.21 16.10 6.63
N LYS A 65 2.70 16.44 5.48
CA LYS A 65 1.86 17.00 4.44
C LYS A 65 1.92 16.15 3.20
N LEU A 66 0.76 15.76 2.76
CA LEU A 66 0.66 15.05 1.50
C LEU A 66 0.29 15.98 0.38
N THR A 67 0.00 17.13 0.70
CA THR A 67 -0.47 18.17 -0.14
C THR A 67 -1.17 17.78 -1.33
N LYS A 68 -1.44 18.39 -1.32
CA LYS A 68 -1.87 18.57 -2.02
C LYS A 68 -2.13 18.93 -2.35
#